data_39abab13e941b9a04ce1e5962348954e
#
_entry.id   39abab13e941b9a04ce1e5962348954e
#
_cell.length_a   1.000
_cell.length_b   1.000
_cell.length_c   1.000
_cell.angle_alpha   90.00
_cell.angle_beta   90.00
_cell.angle_gamma   90.00
#
_symmetry.space_group_name_H-M   'P 1'
#
loop_
_entity.id
_entity.type
_entity.pdbx_description
1 polymer ?
#
loop_
_entity_poly.entity_id
_entity_poly.type
_entity_poly.pdbx_seq_one_letter_code
_entity_poly.pdbx_strand_id
1 'polypeptide(L)'
;MSRSIAAERGFERVSLEFVDEYQLQQDEFEDTRIGGLSAIAYDPAYEPNLDGLDDHSVPATADQPRSFYFYTISDDRSDFAPARFYTLKIQFKGLGQDPTQRLDGVDDQEPSELGFEDIAVTGVTFLKNDHGDFYAPGTIDPEGLAISPRNTVFIASEGVSKDGVDPFVGEFELATGQLRQYLPLPQRFLTDPEQPGAQGVQNNLGFESLTLVKEASTDPFRVFVATENALFQDQNLPALANAPEDQPPEQADQLEQLEQLEQLEQLGQSEAQNSTDSEFNQTRLNSRFVHFGLGIGKPFLVSEHMYVLEPEPIDGGNGLVEMLALDHGGHFLSLERAYYIAENRLNGKIFQIAVGGANDVSSIDSLSGNLPNIQPIAKRLLFDLQDLGIRIDNVEGMTLGPKFADGSDSLILVSDDNFNDRQVTQFLLFKLKMS
;
A
#
# COMPACT_ATOMS: atom_id res chain seq x y z
N MET A 1 -1.89 -34.18 15.32
CA MET A 1 -0.94 -33.36 16.06
C MET A 1 -0.88 -32.03 15.32
N SER A 2 -1.59 -31.03 15.81
CA SER A 2 -1.53 -29.66 15.29
C SER A 2 -0.14 -29.11 15.57
N ARG A 3 0.68 -28.93 14.56
CA ARG A 3 1.84 -28.06 14.68
C ARG A 3 1.30 -26.65 14.84
N SER A 4 1.39 -26.11 16.03
CA SER A 4 1.38 -24.67 16.26
C SER A 4 2.48 -24.10 15.39
N ILE A 5 2.11 -23.39 14.32
CA ILE A 5 3.05 -22.57 13.56
C ILE A 5 3.40 -21.41 14.48
N ALA A 6 4.43 -21.62 15.32
CA ALA A 6 5.08 -20.49 15.96
C ALA A 6 5.69 -19.68 14.82
N ALA A 7 5.16 -18.49 14.58
CA ALA A 7 5.73 -17.57 13.61
C ALA A 7 7.22 -17.41 13.90
N GLU A 8 8.05 -17.60 12.89
CA GLU A 8 9.49 -17.53 13.04
C GLU A 8 9.89 -16.11 13.44
N ARG A 9 10.76 -15.98 14.43
CA ARG A 9 11.22 -14.68 14.95
C ARG A 9 12.41 -14.13 14.18
N GLY A 10 12.93 -14.89 13.23
CA GLY A 10 14.09 -14.55 12.44
C GLY A 10 13.69 -13.84 11.14
N PHE A 11 14.56 -13.01 10.61
CA PHE A 11 14.40 -12.48 9.27
C PHE A 11 14.95 -13.48 8.25
N GLU A 12 14.19 -13.69 7.17
CA GLU A 12 14.69 -14.37 5.99
C GLU A 12 15.87 -13.59 5.36
N ARG A 13 16.73 -14.31 4.63
CA ARG A 13 17.78 -13.63 3.86
C ARG A 13 17.18 -13.14 2.55
N VAL A 14 16.80 -11.87 2.55
CA VAL A 14 16.23 -11.17 1.40
C VAL A 14 17.20 -10.10 0.93
N SER A 15 17.34 -9.97 -0.39
CA SER A 15 18.05 -8.86 -1.02
C SER A 15 17.29 -8.32 -2.20
N LEU A 16 17.41 -7.01 -2.44
CA LEU A 16 16.84 -6.31 -3.57
C LEU A 16 17.95 -5.78 -4.47
N GLU A 17 17.71 -5.87 -5.78
CA GLU A 17 18.57 -5.32 -6.82
C GLU A 17 17.69 -4.54 -7.78
N PHE A 18 17.95 -3.24 -7.93
CA PHE A 18 17.20 -2.38 -8.86
C PHE A 18 17.48 -2.82 -10.30
N VAL A 19 16.44 -2.86 -11.12
CA VAL A 19 16.52 -3.31 -12.52
C VAL A 19 16.19 -2.18 -13.47
N ASP A 20 15.03 -1.52 -13.29
CA ASP A 20 14.53 -0.54 -14.27
C ASP A 20 13.48 0.40 -13.67
N GLU A 21 13.24 1.51 -14.37
CA GLU A 21 12.22 2.52 -14.11
C GLU A 21 11.37 2.74 -15.37
N TYR A 22 10.07 2.93 -15.17
CA TYR A 22 9.14 3.29 -16.26
C TYR A 22 8.17 4.36 -15.77
N GLN A 23 7.91 5.38 -16.59
CA GLN A 23 6.89 6.40 -16.32
C GLN A 23 5.71 6.19 -17.24
N LEU A 24 4.52 5.99 -16.68
CA LEU A 24 3.29 5.83 -17.45
C LEU A 24 3.03 7.08 -18.29
N GLN A 25 2.77 6.88 -19.60
CA GLN A 25 2.52 7.96 -20.54
C GLN A 25 1.04 8.10 -20.88
N GLN A 26 0.22 7.14 -20.44
CA GLN A 26 -1.21 7.12 -20.69
C GLN A 26 -1.92 7.81 -19.53
N ASP A 27 -2.67 8.85 -19.82
CA ASP A 27 -3.39 9.73 -18.87
C ASP A 27 -4.91 9.57 -18.91
N GLU A 28 -5.45 8.82 -19.89
CA GLU A 28 -6.89 8.57 -20.01
C GLU A 28 -7.20 7.14 -20.47
N PHE A 29 -8.30 6.57 -19.98
CA PHE A 29 -8.87 5.31 -20.45
C PHE A 29 -10.39 5.29 -20.26
N GLU A 30 -11.17 4.99 -21.33
CA GLU A 30 -12.63 4.89 -21.31
C GLU A 30 -13.33 6.05 -20.56
N ASP A 31 -13.03 7.29 -20.95
CA ASP A 31 -13.54 8.53 -20.35
C ASP A 31 -13.19 8.72 -18.85
N THR A 32 -12.19 7.98 -18.33
CA THR A 32 -11.62 8.19 -17.00
C THR A 32 -10.21 8.73 -17.08
N ARG A 33 -9.86 9.70 -16.23
CA ARG A 33 -8.49 10.12 -16.01
C ARG A 33 -7.76 9.01 -15.26
N ILE A 34 -6.61 8.58 -15.77
CA ILE A 34 -5.69 7.69 -15.07
C ILE A 34 -4.83 8.54 -14.14
N GLY A 35 -4.72 8.14 -12.89
CA GLY A 35 -3.95 8.82 -11.85
C GLY A 35 -4.36 8.30 -10.49
N GLY A 36 -3.68 8.78 -9.44
CA GLY A 36 -3.97 8.34 -8.10
C GLY A 36 -3.75 6.83 -7.91
N LEU A 37 -2.66 6.26 -8.44
CA LEU A 37 -2.45 4.82 -8.39
C LEU A 37 -1.75 4.41 -7.09
N SER A 38 -2.54 4.18 -6.02
CA SER A 38 -2.04 3.94 -4.67
C SER A 38 -1.63 2.50 -4.38
N ALA A 39 -2.23 1.50 -5.04
CA ALA A 39 -1.83 0.11 -4.86
C ALA A 39 -1.78 -0.66 -6.18
N ILE A 40 -1.03 -1.78 -6.19
CA ILE A 40 -0.90 -2.67 -7.34
C ILE A 40 -0.89 -4.13 -6.90
N ALA A 41 -1.55 -5.01 -7.67
CA ALA A 41 -1.55 -6.44 -7.42
C ALA A 41 -1.41 -7.24 -8.71
N TYR A 42 -0.49 -8.22 -8.73
CA TYR A 42 -0.29 -9.14 -9.84
C TYR A 42 -1.33 -10.25 -9.86
N ASP A 43 -1.93 -10.50 -11.03
CA ASP A 43 -2.82 -11.65 -11.23
C ASP A 43 -2.17 -12.69 -12.17
N PRO A 44 -1.57 -13.75 -11.63
CA PRO A 44 -0.97 -14.80 -12.44
C PRO A 44 -2.01 -15.68 -13.18
N ALA A 45 -3.30 -15.57 -12.82
CA ALA A 45 -4.40 -16.36 -13.40
C ALA A 45 -5.22 -15.58 -14.44
N TYR A 46 -4.87 -14.30 -14.67
CA TYR A 46 -5.60 -13.49 -15.62
C TYR A 46 -5.45 -14.03 -17.05
N GLU A 47 -6.57 -14.43 -17.63
CA GLU A 47 -6.69 -14.74 -19.04
C GLU A 47 -7.49 -13.62 -19.72
N PRO A 48 -6.88 -12.80 -20.62
CA PRO A 48 -7.61 -11.75 -21.32
C PRO A 48 -8.77 -12.38 -22.10
N ASN A 49 -9.96 -11.79 -21.98
CA ASN A 49 -11.11 -12.21 -22.77
C ASN A 49 -10.87 -11.83 -24.25
N LEU A 50 -10.34 -12.77 -25.01
CA LEU A 50 -10.01 -12.60 -26.43
C LEU A 50 -11.23 -12.85 -27.33
N ASP A 51 -12.45 -12.52 -26.90
CA ASP A 51 -13.66 -12.61 -27.71
C ASP A 51 -13.55 -11.72 -28.97
N GLY A 52 -12.84 -12.20 -29.97
CA GLY A 52 -12.70 -11.55 -31.27
C GLY A 52 -11.30 -11.56 -31.90
N LEU A 53 -10.27 -12.05 -31.23
CA LEU A 53 -8.96 -12.24 -31.84
C LEU A 53 -8.61 -13.75 -31.83
N ASP A 54 -8.89 -14.43 -32.92
CA ASP A 54 -8.37 -15.75 -33.20
C ASP A 54 -6.84 -15.69 -33.27
N ASP A 55 -6.13 -16.11 -32.26
CA ASP A 55 -4.93 -16.92 -32.43
C ASP A 55 -4.30 -17.42 -31.11
N HIS A 56 -4.82 -18.52 -30.56
CA HIS A 56 -4.11 -19.33 -29.56
C HIS A 56 -2.97 -20.19 -30.17
N SER A 57 -2.67 -20.03 -31.46
CA SER A 57 -1.80 -20.93 -32.21
C SER A 57 -0.39 -20.40 -32.49
N VAL A 58 -0.06 -19.17 -32.09
CA VAL A 58 1.32 -18.68 -32.28
C VAL A 58 2.11 -18.95 -30.99
N PRO A 59 3.04 -19.93 -30.98
CA PRO A 59 4.00 -20.04 -29.91
C PRO A 59 4.77 -18.70 -29.86
N ALA A 60 4.79 -18.07 -28.68
CA ALA A 60 5.60 -16.87 -28.48
C ALA A 60 7.03 -17.17 -29.00
N THR A 61 7.44 -16.52 -30.07
CA THR A 61 8.82 -16.59 -30.54
C THR A 61 9.69 -15.97 -29.46
N ALA A 62 10.92 -16.45 -29.28
CA ALA A 62 11.83 -16.02 -28.21
C ALA A 62 12.06 -14.49 -28.12
N ASP A 63 11.67 -13.74 -29.15
CA ASP A 63 11.90 -12.32 -29.31
C ASP A 63 10.64 -11.45 -29.02
N GLN A 64 9.49 -12.04 -28.64
CA GLN A 64 8.30 -11.22 -28.33
C GLN A 64 8.19 -10.97 -26.83
N PRO A 65 7.97 -9.71 -26.40
CA PRO A 65 7.79 -9.38 -25.00
C PRO A 65 6.56 -10.11 -24.44
N ARG A 66 6.71 -10.73 -23.26
CA ARG A 66 5.59 -11.39 -22.58
C ARG A 66 4.76 -10.34 -21.86
N SER A 67 3.44 -10.46 -22.00
CA SER A 67 2.47 -9.61 -21.30
C SER A 67 2.00 -10.27 -20.03
N PHE A 68 1.94 -9.48 -18.94
CA PHE A 68 1.42 -9.86 -17.65
C PHE A 68 0.38 -8.84 -17.21
N TYR A 69 -0.59 -9.28 -16.41
CA TYR A 69 -1.71 -8.44 -16.03
C TYR A 69 -1.71 -8.16 -14.53
N PHE A 70 -2.01 -6.92 -14.20
CA PHE A 70 -2.05 -6.41 -12.85
C PHE A 70 -3.33 -5.60 -12.67
N TYR A 71 -3.76 -5.45 -11.42
CA TYR A 71 -4.79 -4.50 -11.05
C TYR A 71 -4.18 -3.41 -10.20
N THR A 72 -4.64 -2.18 -10.37
CA THR A 72 -4.22 -1.02 -9.57
C THR A 72 -5.44 -0.21 -9.18
N ILE A 73 -5.50 0.24 -7.91
CA ILE A 73 -6.58 1.09 -7.41
C ILE A 73 -6.24 2.56 -7.68
N SER A 74 -7.27 3.36 -7.95
CA SER A 74 -7.16 4.82 -7.99
C SER A 74 -7.76 5.38 -6.70
N ASP A 75 -7.06 6.26 -6.00
CA ASP A 75 -7.46 6.95 -4.77
C ASP A 75 -8.54 8.02 -5.00
N ASP A 76 -9.02 8.14 -6.25
CA ASP A 76 -10.09 9.06 -6.60
C ASP A 76 -11.33 8.83 -5.75
N ARG A 77 -11.62 9.76 -4.87
CA ARG A 77 -12.80 9.78 -3.99
C ARG A 77 -14.13 9.93 -4.73
N SER A 78 -14.18 9.48 -5.97
CA SER A 78 -15.27 9.71 -6.94
C SER A 78 -15.40 11.18 -7.37
N ASP A 79 -14.33 11.96 -7.29
CA ASP A 79 -14.33 13.38 -7.66
C ASP A 79 -14.16 13.58 -9.17
N PHE A 80 -13.32 12.77 -9.84
CA PHE A 80 -13.11 12.81 -11.30
C PHE A 80 -13.97 11.79 -12.04
N ALA A 81 -14.12 10.58 -11.48
CA ALA A 81 -14.96 9.50 -11.99
C ALA A 81 -15.37 8.59 -10.81
N PRO A 82 -16.37 7.69 -10.95
CA PRO A 82 -16.69 6.77 -9.88
C PRO A 82 -15.46 5.98 -9.42
N ALA A 83 -15.36 5.72 -8.10
CA ALA A 83 -14.27 4.96 -7.51
C ALA A 83 -14.03 3.65 -8.30
N ARG A 84 -12.77 3.35 -8.61
CA ARG A 84 -12.43 2.34 -9.62
C ARG A 84 -11.05 1.74 -9.42
N PHE A 85 -10.87 0.57 -9.98
CA PHE A 85 -9.54 0.02 -10.21
C PHE A 85 -9.34 -0.25 -11.71
N TYR A 86 -8.10 -0.21 -12.14
CA TYR A 86 -7.70 -0.45 -13.51
C TYR A 86 -7.05 -1.81 -13.68
N THR A 87 -7.15 -2.37 -14.89
CA THR A 87 -6.34 -3.49 -15.35
C THR A 87 -5.16 -2.95 -16.13
N LEU A 88 -3.94 -3.24 -15.65
CA LEU A 88 -2.70 -2.92 -16.33
C LEU A 88 -2.19 -4.12 -17.11
N LYS A 89 -1.73 -3.89 -18.32
CA LYS A 89 -0.91 -4.83 -19.08
C LYS A 89 0.53 -4.35 -19.01
N ILE A 90 1.40 -5.15 -18.43
CA ILE A 90 2.84 -4.87 -18.34
C ILE A 90 3.60 -5.85 -19.22
N GLN A 91 4.42 -5.33 -20.11
CA GLN A 91 5.34 -6.09 -20.96
C GLN A 91 6.76 -5.91 -20.46
N PHE A 92 7.51 -7.02 -20.40
CA PHE A 92 8.89 -7.01 -19.90
C PHE A 92 9.86 -7.48 -20.98
N LYS A 93 11.04 -6.84 -21.04
CA LYS A 93 12.24 -7.33 -21.74
C LYS A 93 12.91 -8.40 -20.89
N GLY A 94 13.33 -9.48 -21.50
CA GLY A 94 14.17 -10.50 -20.87
C GLY A 94 13.56 -11.34 -19.75
N LEU A 95 12.25 -11.16 -19.42
CA LEU A 95 11.52 -11.97 -18.45
C LEU A 95 10.95 -13.22 -19.13
N GLY A 96 11.16 -14.40 -18.50
CA GLY A 96 10.51 -15.66 -18.90
C GLY A 96 11.15 -16.38 -20.08
N GLN A 97 12.37 -16.08 -20.46
CA GLN A 97 13.13 -16.98 -21.33
C GLN A 97 13.56 -18.21 -20.51
N ASP A 98 13.07 -19.39 -20.88
CA ASP A 98 13.50 -20.65 -20.28
C ASP A 98 15.00 -20.84 -20.57
N PRO A 99 15.88 -20.86 -19.57
CA PRO A 99 17.33 -21.02 -19.79
C PRO A 99 17.67 -22.37 -20.46
N THR A 100 16.73 -23.32 -20.50
CA THR A 100 16.89 -24.63 -21.15
C THR A 100 16.51 -24.61 -22.64
N GLN A 101 15.88 -23.58 -23.13
CA GLN A 101 15.53 -23.39 -24.56
C GLN A 101 16.54 -22.56 -25.34
N ARG A 102 17.77 -22.44 -24.89
CA ARG A 102 18.84 -21.95 -25.76
C ARG A 102 18.99 -22.95 -26.92
N LEU A 103 18.51 -22.54 -28.07
CA LEU A 103 18.81 -23.25 -29.33
C LEU A 103 20.34 -23.21 -29.51
N ASP A 104 20.95 -24.38 -29.52
CA ASP A 104 22.36 -24.54 -29.84
C ASP A 104 22.65 -23.82 -31.17
N GLY A 105 23.42 -22.73 -31.14
CA GLY A 105 23.97 -22.12 -32.34
C GLY A 105 23.74 -20.62 -32.54
N VAL A 106 23.21 -19.86 -31.60
CA VAL A 106 23.19 -18.39 -31.67
C VAL A 106 24.28 -17.84 -30.76
N ASP A 107 25.37 -17.46 -31.42
CA ASP A 107 26.57 -16.84 -30.86
C ASP A 107 26.24 -15.45 -30.26
N ASP A 108 26.77 -15.17 -29.07
CA ASP A 108 27.12 -13.85 -28.52
C ASP A 108 26.17 -12.67 -28.75
N GLN A 109 24.87 -12.84 -28.54
CA GLN A 109 24.05 -11.68 -28.23
C GLN A 109 24.24 -11.32 -26.74
N GLU A 110 24.63 -10.09 -26.47
CA GLU A 110 24.60 -9.49 -25.15
C GLU A 110 23.26 -9.83 -24.49
N PRO A 111 23.21 -10.18 -23.19
CA PRO A 111 21.93 -10.43 -22.52
C PRO A 111 21.04 -9.22 -22.75
N SER A 112 19.86 -9.44 -23.35
CA SER A 112 18.87 -8.38 -23.53
C SER A 112 18.66 -7.67 -22.19
N GLU A 113 18.78 -6.35 -22.16
CA GLU A 113 18.56 -5.55 -20.96
C GLU A 113 17.25 -5.98 -20.32
N LEU A 114 17.32 -6.36 -19.04
CA LEU A 114 16.13 -6.68 -18.25
C LEU A 114 15.40 -5.36 -17.96
N GLY A 115 14.08 -5.35 -18.04
CA GLY A 115 13.34 -4.13 -17.72
C GLY A 115 11.90 -4.16 -18.19
N PHE A 116 11.25 -3.01 -18.09
CA PHE A 116 9.96 -2.76 -18.69
C PHE A 116 10.11 -2.53 -20.19
N GLU A 117 9.19 -3.08 -20.99
CA GLU A 117 9.05 -2.75 -22.42
C GLU A 117 7.92 -1.76 -22.61
N ASP A 118 6.77 -2.04 -21.98
CA ASP A 118 5.58 -1.20 -22.10
C ASP A 118 4.63 -1.43 -20.93
N ILE A 119 3.93 -0.39 -20.50
CA ILE A 119 2.86 -0.43 -19.49
C ILE A 119 1.66 0.33 -20.04
N ALA A 120 0.50 -0.34 -20.07
CA ALA A 120 -0.73 0.26 -20.54
C ALA A 120 -1.93 -0.15 -19.70
N VAL A 121 -2.83 0.79 -19.44
CA VAL A 121 -4.17 0.49 -18.90
C VAL A 121 -5.00 -0.14 -20.02
N THR A 122 -5.62 -1.27 -19.75
CA THR A 122 -6.40 -2.06 -20.72
C THR A 122 -7.82 -2.36 -20.25
N GLY A 123 -8.18 -1.97 -19.04
CA GLY A 123 -9.53 -2.13 -18.51
C GLY A 123 -9.77 -1.24 -17.29
N VAL A 124 -11.03 -0.95 -17.03
CA VAL A 124 -11.50 -0.22 -15.84
C VAL A 124 -12.69 -0.95 -15.24
N THR A 125 -12.74 -1.06 -13.90
CA THR A 125 -13.87 -1.61 -13.16
C THR A 125 -14.28 -0.63 -12.07
N PHE A 126 -15.54 -0.17 -12.13
CA PHE A 126 -16.08 0.76 -11.16
C PHE A 126 -16.63 0.06 -9.92
N LEU A 127 -16.29 0.56 -8.74
CA LEU A 127 -16.76 0.03 -7.47
C LEU A 127 -18.24 0.37 -7.21
N LYS A 128 -18.95 -0.61 -6.66
CA LYS A 128 -20.37 -0.50 -6.32
C LYS A 128 -20.62 -0.93 -4.89
N ASN A 129 -21.45 -0.19 -4.19
CA ASN A 129 -21.87 -0.48 -2.83
C ASN A 129 -22.81 -1.72 -2.77
N ASP A 130 -23.33 -2.03 -1.60
CA ASP A 130 -24.22 -3.17 -1.35
C ASP A 130 -25.58 -3.07 -2.08
N HIS A 131 -25.97 -1.88 -2.54
CA HIS A 131 -27.18 -1.64 -3.34
C HIS A 131 -26.92 -1.72 -4.86
N GLY A 132 -25.67 -1.82 -5.28
CA GLY A 132 -25.27 -1.82 -6.69
C GLY A 132 -25.09 -0.43 -7.27
N ASP A 133 -25.13 0.61 -6.45
CA ASP A 133 -24.88 1.98 -6.84
C ASP A 133 -23.39 2.32 -6.74
N PHE A 134 -22.91 3.27 -7.54
CA PHE A 134 -21.57 3.84 -7.39
C PHE A 134 -21.46 4.62 -6.08
N TYR A 135 -20.28 4.66 -5.50
CA TYR A 135 -20.01 5.51 -4.35
C TYR A 135 -20.13 6.99 -4.74
N ALA A 136 -20.82 7.77 -3.92
CA ALA A 136 -20.91 9.22 -4.12
C ALA A 136 -19.56 9.89 -3.83
N PRO A 137 -19.25 11.05 -4.43
CA PRO A 137 -18.05 11.81 -4.13
C PRO A 137 -17.85 12.01 -2.62
N GLY A 138 -16.60 11.76 -2.16
CA GLY A 138 -16.23 11.91 -0.74
C GLY A 138 -16.81 10.86 0.22
N THR A 139 -17.42 9.77 -0.28
CA THR A 139 -17.95 8.67 0.57
C THR A 139 -17.09 7.40 0.54
N ILE A 140 -15.97 7.45 -0.15
CA ILE A 140 -14.95 6.41 -0.24
C ILE A 140 -13.61 7.08 -0.49
N ASP A 141 -12.54 6.46 -0.02
CA ASP A 141 -11.14 6.84 -0.22
C ASP A 141 -10.33 5.57 -0.39
N PRO A 142 -10.32 4.98 -1.60
CA PRO A 142 -9.79 3.64 -1.80
C PRO A 142 -8.27 3.68 -1.99
N GLU A 143 -7.51 2.97 -1.13
CA GLU A 143 -6.05 2.98 -1.12
C GLU A 143 -5.44 1.60 -1.37
N GLY A 144 -5.71 0.63 -0.49
CA GLY A 144 -5.13 -0.71 -0.60
C GLY A 144 -5.90 -1.63 -1.53
N LEU A 145 -5.19 -2.52 -2.26
CA LEU A 145 -5.79 -3.50 -3.16
C LEU A 145 -5.08 -4.85 -3.10
N ALA A 146 -5.83 -5.95 -2.98
CA ALA A 146 -5.27 -7.30 -3.08
C ALA A 146 -6.24 -8.32 -3.70
N ILE A 147 -5.73 -9.18 -4.60
CA ILE A 147 -6.54 -10.16 -5.33
C ILE A 147 -6.70 -11.44 -4.52
N SER A 148 -7.94 -11.89 -4.35
CA SER A 148 -8.26 -13.13 -3.64
C SER A 148 -8.30 -14.35 -4.56
N PRO A 149 -8.16 -15.58 -4.00
CA PRO A 149 -8.33 -16.81 -4.77
C PRO A 149 -9.78 -17.09 -5.18
N ARG A 150 -10.72 -16.22 -4.83
CA ARG A 150 -12.17 -16.37 -5.13
C ARG A 150 -12.62 -15.59 -6.36
N ASN A 151 -11.71 -15.08 -7.18
CA ASN A 151 -11.98 -14.10 -8.24
C ASN A 151 -12.66 -12.83 -7.68
N THR A 152 -12.18 -12.36 -6.53
CA THR A 152 -12.59 -11.12 -5.90
C THR A 152 -11.36 -10.27 -5.61
N VAL A 153 -11.58 -9.01 -5.37
CA VAL A 153 -10.57 -8.06 -4.93
C VAL A 153 -10.95 -7.51 -3.57
N PHE A 154 -9.99 -7.48 -2.65
CA PHE A 154 -10.13 -6.73 -1.40
C PHE A 154 -9.62 -5.32 -1.64
N ILE A 155 -10.37 -4.36 -1.11
CA ILE A 155 -10.03 -2.94 -1.17
C ILE A 155 -10.13 -2.39 0.25
N ALA A 156 -9.09 -1.69 0.68
CA ALA A 156 -9.08 -0.87 1.87
C ALA A 156 -9.46 0.54 1.49
N SER A 157 -10.29 1.17 2.32
CA SER A 157 -10.64 2.58 2.21
C SER A 157 -10.31 3.26 3.53
N GLU A 158 -9.60 4.38 3.45
CA GLU A 158 -9.27 5.19 4.61
C GLU A 158 -10.50 5.80 5.30
N GLY A 159 -11.60 5.95 4.56
CA GLY A 159 -12.73 6.79 4.96
C GLY A 159 -12.40 8.27 4.79
N VAL A 160 -13.33 9.12 5.18
CA VAL A 160 -13.14 10.58 5.21
C VAL A 160 -13.54 11.05 6.61
N SER A 161 -12.61 10.89 7.57
CA SER A 161 -12.91 11.03 8.99
C SER A 161 -13.42 12.43 9.37
N LYS A 162 -12.94 13.48 8.71
CA LYS A 162 -13.43 14.86 8.87
C LYS A 162 -14.91 15.00 8.51
N ASP A 163 -15.41 14.18 7.60
CA ASP A 163 -16.81 14.19 7.14
C ASP A 163 -17.65 13.07 7.80
N GLY A 164 -17.06 12.34 8.76
CA GLY A 164 -17.72 11.25 9.47
C GLY A 164 -17.90 9.98 8.63
N VAL A 165 -17.14 9.81 7.56
CA VAL A 165 -17.11 8.60 6.74
C VAL A 165 -16.11 7.62 7.33
N ASP A 166 -16.61 6.49 7.80
CA ASP A 166 -15.78 5.44 8.41
C ASP A 166 -14.87 4.74 7.38
N PRO A 167 -13.67 4.31 7.79
CA PRO A 167 -12.84 3.43 6.99
C PRO A 167 -13.49 2.05 6.86
N PHE A 168 -13.11 1.32 5.82
CA PHE A 168 -13.55 -0.06 5.66
C PHE A 168 -12.51 -0.92 4.91
N VAL A 169 -12.66 -2.24 5.03
CA VAL A 169 -12.04 -3.23 4.13
C VAL A 169 -13.17 -4.03 3.52
N GLY A 170 -13.32 -3.94 2.21
CA GLY A 170 -14.39 -4.59 1.45
C GLY A 170 -13.88 -5.68 0.50
N GLU A 171 -14.64 -6.77 0.37
CA GLU A 171 -14.47 -7.76 -0.69
C GLU A 171 -15.42 -7.44 -1.84
N PHE A 172 -14.87 -7.24 -3.04
CA PHE A 172 -15.64 -6.88 -4.25
C PHE A 172 -15.46 -7.95 -5.33
N GLU A 173 -16.49 -8.14 -6.15
CA GLU A 173 -16.39 -8.97 -7.36
C GLU A 173 -15.39 -8.35 -8.34
N LEU A 174 -14.38 -9.11 -8.75
CA LEU A 174 -13.32 -8.62 -9.63
C LEU A 174 -13.86 -8.15 -10.99
N ALA A 175 -14.84 -8.89 -11.55
CA ALA A 175 -15.39 -8.60 -12.87
C ALA A 175 -16.40 -7.44 -12.91
N THR A 176 -17.03 -7.09 -11.80
CA THR A 176 -18.17 -6.13 -11.79
C THR A 176 -18.01 -4.98 -10.82
N GLY A 177 -17.02 -5.07 -9.91
CA GLY A 177 -16.81 -4.11 -8.83
C GLY A 177 -17.93 -4.11 -7.78
N GLN A 178 -18.82 -5.11 -7.78
CA GLN A 178 -19.93 -5.20 -6.82
C GLN A 178 -19.41 -5.62 -5.44
N LEU A 179 -19.74 -4.87 -4.40
CA LEU A 179 -19.45 -5.22 -3.02
C LEU A 179 -20.12 -6.55 -2.65
N ARG A 180 -19.37 -7.46 -2.05
CA ARG A 180 -19.86 -8.74 -1.49
C ARG A 180 -20.05 -8.67 0.01
N GLN A 181 -19.05 -8.14 0.72
CA GLN A 181 -19.07 -8.02 2.18
C GLN A 181 -18.00 -7.05 2.66
N TYR A 182 -18.20 -6.52 3.86
CA TYR A 182 -17.16 -5.83 4.63
C TYR A 182 -16.50 -6.77 5.63
N LEU A 183 -15.21 -6.54 5.92
CA LEU A 183 -14.54 -7.15 7.06
C LEU A 183 -15.00 -6.45 8.35
N PRO A 184 -15.10 -7.17 9.48
CA PRO A 184 -15.58 -6.61 10.74
C PRO A 184 -14.49 -5.78 11.41
N LEU A 185 -14.43 -4.49 11.14
CA LEU A 185 -13.50 -3.58 11.82
C LEU A 185 -13.90 -3.36 13.28
N PRO A 186 -12.96 -3.42 14.25
CA PRO A 186 -13.18 -2.99 15.61
C PRO A 186 -13.58 -1.51 15.70
N GLN A 187 -14.43 -1.17 16.68
CA GLN A 187 -14.96 0.19 16.90
C GLN A 187 -13.84 1.25 17.02
N ARG A 188 -12.66 0.86 17.51
CA ARG A 188 -11.52 1.78 17.68
C ARG A 188 -10.98 2.40 16.40
N PHE A 189 -11.27 1.81 15.24
CA PHE A 189 -10.89 2.36 13.94
C PHE A 189 -11.92 3.32 13.38
N LEU A 190 -13.17 3.26 13.88
CA LEU A 190 -14.28 4.06 13.37
C LEU A 190 -14.27 5.44 14.00
N THR A 191 -14.76 6.42 13.25
CA THR A 191 -14.93 7.78 13.74
C THR A 191 -15.97 7.86 14.85
N ASP A 192 -15.80 8.77 15.80
CA ASP A 192 -16.83 9.08 16.79
C ASP A 192 -17.58 10.35 16.36
N PRO A 193 -18.82 10.25 15.85
CA PRO A 193 -19.56 11.42 15.38
C PRO A 193 -19.94 12.40 16.50
N GLU A 194 -19.91 11.94 17.77
CA GLU A 194 -20.19 12.82 18.93
C GLU A 194 -18.93 13.56 19.40
N GLN A 195 -17.73 12.99 19.11
CA GLN A 195 -16.43 13.55 19.48
C GLN A 195 -15.44 13.40 18.31
N PRO A 196 -15.59 14.18 17.23
CA PRO A 196 -14.65 14.14 16.11
C PRO A 196 -13.21 14.36 16.56
N GLY A 197 -12.29 13.54 16.06
CA GLY A 197 -10.87 13.61 16.42
C GLY A 197 -10.49 13.00 17.78
N ALA A 198 -11.42 12.38 18.52
CA ALA A 198 -11.11 11.70 19.77
C ALA A 198 -10.74 10.23 19.56
N GLN A 199 -11.26 9.60 18.51
CA GLN A 199 -11.07 8.18 18.21
C GLN A 199 -11.13 7.94 16.71
N GLY A 200 -10.56 6.81 16.30
CA GLY A 200 -10.60 6.31 14.92
C GLY A 200 -9.37 6.68 14.11
N VAL A 201 -9.45 6.42 12.82
CA VAL A 201 -8.41 6.83 11.88
C VAL A 201 -8.36 8.34 11.75
N GLN A 202 -7.18 8.88 11.57
CA GLN A 202 -7.00 10.28 11.22
C GLN A 202 -7.42 10.51 9.77
N ASN A 203 -7.76 11.74 9.42
CA ASN A 203 -8.10 12.06 8.04
C ASN A 203 -6.88 11.90 7.15
N ASN A 204 -7.02 11.16 6.05
CA ASN A 204 -5.94 10.86 5.09
C ASN A 204 -4.72 10.14 5.69
N LEU A 205 -4.95 9.31 6.73
CA LEU A 205 -3.94 8.48 7.41
C LEU A 205 -4.58 7.18 7.92
N GLY A 206 -5.56 6.67 7.18
CA GLY A 206 -6.33 5.48 7.53
C GLY A 206 -5.71 4.17 7.05
N PHE A 207 -6.54 3.29 6.45
CA PHE A 207 -6.07 2.00 5.94
C PHE A 207 -5.51 2.15 4.52
N GLU A 208 -4.20 2.20 4.41
CA GLU A 208 -3.45 2.24 3.17
C GLU A 208 -3.08 0.85 2.68
N SER A 209 -2.32 0.13 3.47
CA SER A 209 -1.69 -1.11 3.06
C SER A 209 -2.61 -2.32 3.20
N LEU A 210 -2.59 -3.20 2.17
CA LEU A 210 -3.41 -4.40 2.17
C LEU A 210 -2.73 -5.56 1.42
N THR A 211 -2.59 -6.70 2.09
CA THR A 211 -2.02 -7.91 1.48
C THR A 211 -2.75 -9.18 1.89
N LEU A 212 -2.58 -10.23 1.12
CA LEU A 212 -3.20 -11.54 1.31
C LEU A 212 -2.16 -12.63 1.45
N VAL A 213 -2.40 -13.56 2.39
CA VAL A 213 -1.69 -14.84 2.47
C VAL A 213 -2.66 -15.97 2.17
N LYS A 214 -2.38 -16.69 1.07
CA LYS A 214 -3.19 -17.82 0.60
C LYS A 214 -2.61 -19.10 1.18
N GLU A 215 -3.39 -19.84 1.98
CA GLU A 215 -3.00 -21.17 2.50
C GLU A 215 -3.01 -22.25 1.38
N ALA A 216 -3.87 -22.03 0.39
CA ALA A 216 -4.03 -22.87 -0.80
C ALA A 216 -4.61 -22.04 -1.95
N SER A 217 -4.91 -22.65 -3.09
CA SER A 217 -5.59 -21.98 -4.21
C SER A 217 -7.03 -21.55 -3.91
N THR A 218 -7.55 -21.93 -2.75
CA THR A 218 -8.90 -21.62 -2.27
C THR A 218 -8.88 -21.33 -0.77
N ASP A 219 -10.07 -21.21 -0.14
CA ASP A 219 -10.21 -21.02 1.31
C ASP A 219 -9.59 -22.15 2.16
N PRO A 220 -9.13 -21.83 3.38
CA PRO A 220 -9.10 -20.52 3.99
C PRO A 220 -7.91 -19.68 3.52
N PHE A 221 -7.98 -18.36 3.72
CA PHE A 221 -6.88 -17.44 3.51
C PHE A 221 -6.90 -16.32 4.56
N ARG A 222 -5.85 -15.52 4.61
CA ARG A 222 -5.68 -14.46 5.58
C ARG A 222 -5.54 -13.12 4.87
N VAL A 223 -6.20 -12.09 5.43
CA VAL A 223 -6.10 -10.69 4.98
C VAL A 223 -5.37 -9.91 6.06
N PHE A 224 -4.40 -9.14 5.65
CA PHE A 224 -3.65 -8.22 6.50
C PHE A 224 -3.83 -6.81 5.97
N VAL A 225 -4.10 -5.88 6.87
CA VAL A 225 -4.26 -4.47 6.56
C VAL A 225 -3.60 -3.66 7.67
N ALA A 226 -3.05 -2.50 7.34
CA ALA A 226 -2.53 -1.60 8.36
C ALA A 226 -2.94 -0.16 8.10
N THR A 227 -3.02 0.63 9.17
CA THR A 227 -3.21 2.06 9.06
C THR A 227 -1.91 2.72 8.63
N GLU A 228 -1.98 3.78 7.83
CA GLU A 228 -0.81 4.54 7.42
C GLU A 228 -0.07 5.09 8.63
N ASN A 229 -0.83 5.65 9.58
CA ASN A 229 -0.29 6.27 10.78
C ASN A 229 -1.07 5.86 12.03
N ALA A 230 -0.73 6.46 13.17
CA ALA A 230 -1.39 6.23 14.44
C ALA A 230 -2.87 6.64 14.40
N LEU A 231 -3.74 5.90 15.09
CA LEU A 231 -5.10 6.37 15.34
C LEU A 231 -5.09 7.63 16.23
N PHE A 232 -6.17 8.41 16.23
CA PHE A 232 -6.27 9.59 17.10
C PHE A 232 -5.91 9.28 18.57
N GLN A 233 -6.47 8.20 19.13
CA GLN A 233 -6.21 7.78 20.50
C GLN A 233 -4.82 7.17 20.72
N ASP A 234 -4.09 6.84 19.66
CA ASP A 234 -2.75 6.27 19.71
C ASP A 234 -1.64 7.33 19.63
N GLN A 235 -2.00 8.59 19.37
CA GLN A 235 -1.06 9.71 19.30
C GLN A 235 -0.52 10.06 20.69
N ASN A 236 0.75 10.44 20.75
CA ASN A 236 1.38 11.00 21.94
C ASN A 236 1.32 12.53 21.94
N LEU A 237 0.14 13.10 21.69
CA LEU A 237 -0.02 14.55 21.73
C LEU A 237 0.09 15.05 23.18
N PRO A 238 0.88 16.13 23.46
CA PRO A 238 0.73 16.85 24.68
C PRO A 238 -0.71 17.39 24.74
N ALA A 239 -1.40 17.18 25.87
CA ALA A 239 -2.79 17.62 26.05
C ALA A 239 -2.93 19.09 25.64
N LEU A 240 -3.56 19.35 24.49
CA LEU A 240 -3.85 20.70 24.02
C LEU A 240 -4.87 21.33 24.96
N ALA A 241 -4.41 22.25 25.78
CA ALA A 241 -5.27 23.10 26.58
C ALA A 241 -5.97 24.10 25.64
N ASN A 242 -7.26 23.81 25.33
CA ASN A 242 -8.24 24.77 24.82
C ASN A 242 -7.90 25.50 23.50
N ALA A 243 -8.27 24.93 22.37
CA ALA A 243 -8.45 25.68 21.13
C ALA A 243 -9.73 26.53 21.19
N PRO A 244 -9.75 27.79 20.71
CA PRO A 244 -10.98 28.61 20.68
C PRO A 244 -11.91 28.14 19.55
N GLU A 245 -13.17 27.92 19.91
CA GLU A 245 -14.29 27.72 18.97
C GLU A 245 -14.56 29.04 18.22
N ASP A 246 -14.75 28.93 16.92
CA ASP A 246 -15.38 29.84 15.96
C ASP A 246 -14.50 30.31 14.77
N GLN A 247 -14.57 29.55 13.67
CA GLN A 247 -14.51 30.09 12.30
C GLN A 247 -15.26 29.20 11.29
N PRO A 248 -15.89 29.77 10.25
CA PRO A 248 -16.74 29.03 9.29
C PRO A 248 -15.95 28.40 8.12
N PRO A 249 -16.50 27.34 7.48
CA PRO A 249 -15.75 26.39 6.64
C PRO A 249 -15.81 26.71 5.14
N GLU A 250 -15.11 27.69 4.62
CA GLU A 250 -15.05 27.89 3.16
C GLU A 250 -13.64 28.18 2.57
N GLN A 251 -12.57 28.03 3.35
CA GLN A 251 -11.18 28.16 2.86
C GLN A 251 -10.23 27.16 3.53
N ALA A 252 -10.74 26.03 3.99
CA ALA A 252 -10.06 25.15 4.94
C ALA A 252 -8.84 24.40 4.34
N ASP A 253 -8.93 23.85 3.13
CA ASP A 253 -7.93 22.88 2.66
C ASP A 253 -6.55 23.46 2.32
N GLN A 254 -6.45 24.74 1.94
CA GLN A 254 -5.14 25.42 1.76
C GLN A 254 -4.68 26.19 3.00
N LEU A 255 -5.62 26.65 3.83
CA LEU A 255 -5.30 27.34 5.07
C LEU A 255 -4.90 26.35 6.17
N GLU A 256 -5.51 25.19 6.24
CA GLU A 256 -5.17 24.15 7.23
C GLU A 256 -3.74 23.62 7.06
N GLN A 257 -3.29 23.43 5.82
CA GLN A 257 -1.87 23.11 5.54
C GLN A 257 -0.93 24.27 5.86
N LEU A 258 -1.36 25.51 5.61
CA LEU A 258 -0.56 26.70 5.95
C LEU A 258 -0.56 26.99 7.46
N GLU A 259 -1.68 26.77 8.18
CA GLU A 259 -1.76 26.95 9.63
C GLU A 259 -0.99 25.84 10.38
N GLN A 260 -0.97 24.61 9.88
CA GLN A 260 -0.08 23.55 10.41
C GLN A 260 1.38 23.92 10.18
N LEU A 261 1.74 24.47 9.04
CA LEU A 261 3.09 24.97 8.76
C LEU A 261 3.50 26.14 9.67
N GLU A 262 2.60 27.13 9.88
CA GLU A 262 2.87 28.26 10.78
C GLU A 262 2.95 27.84 12.26
N GLN A 263 2.16 26.84 12.70
CA GLN A 263 2.24 26.31 14.05
C GLN A 263 3.54 25.51 14.27
N LEU A 264 3.98 24.74 13.29
CA LEU A 264 5.27 24.04 13.33
C LEU A 264 6.46 24.99 13.32
N GLU A 265 6.41 26.07 12.53
CA GLU A 265 7.45 27.13 12.56
C GLU A 265 7.52 27.86 13.90
N GLN A 266 6.39 28.13 14.55
CA GLN A 266 6.35 28.77 15.87
C GLN A 266 6.83 27.86 16.98
N LEU A 267 6.55 26.55 16.92
CA LEU A 267 7.06 25.55 17.85
C LEU A 267 8.58 25.37 17.68
N GLY A 268 9.07 25.28 16.44
CA GLY A 268 10.50 25.14 16.16
C GLY A 268 11.35 26.34 16.62
N GLN A 269 10.80 27.54 16.63
CA GLN A 269 11.53 28.74 17.08
C GLN A 269 11.56 28.90 18.61
N SER A 270 10.60 28.34 19.33
CA SER A 270 10.57 28.41 20.79
C SER A 270 11.47 27.37 21.48
N GLU A 271 11.78 26.27 20.81
CA GLU A 271 12.59 25.18 21.38
C GLU A 271 14.09 25.30 21.09
N ALA A 272 14.51 26.13 20.13
CA ALA A 272 15.91 26.33 19.79
C ALA A 272 16.75 27.02 20.87
N GLN A 273 16.18 27.45 22.00
CA GLN A 273 16.90 28.17 23.06
C GLN A 273 17.15 27.39 24.35
N ASN A 274 16.64 26.18 24.52
CA ASN A 274 16.85 25.42 25.77
C ASN A 274 16.78 23.90 25.56
N SER A 275 17.81 23.25 25.04
CA SER A 275 18.00 21.84 25.38
C SER A 275 19.37 21.30 25.00
N THR A 276 20.10 20.90 26.02
CA THR A 276 21.22 19.94 25.97
C THR A 276 20.73 18.49 26.16
N ASP A 277 19.43 18.21 26.00
CA ASP A 277 18.82 16.89 26.14
C ASP A 277 17.94 16.57 24.90
N SER A 278 18.56 16.51 23.70
CA SER A 278 17.85 16.28 22.44
C SER A 278 17.58 14.81 22.09
N GLU A 279 17.64 13.87 23.02
CA GLU A 279 17.43 12.44 22.76
C GLU A 279 16.02 11.91 23.08
N PHE A 280 15.06 12.72 23.56
CA PHE A 280 13.83 12.15 24.14
C PHE A 280 12.49 12.68 23.62
N ASN A 281 12.45 13.41 22.50
CA ASN A 281 11.15 13.95 22.04
C ASN A 281 10.80 13.64 20.57
N GLN A 282 11.27 12.51 20.03
CA GLN A 282 10.68 11.99 18.79
C GLN A 282 9.39 11.25 19.17
N THR A 283 8.26 11.81 18.77
CA THR A 283 6.96 11.17 18.89
C THR A 283 7.01 9.86 18.12
N ARG A 284 6.96 8.73 18.82
CA ARG A 284 6.87 7.42 18.18
C ARG A 284 5.44 7.27 17.66
N LEU A 285 5.32 7.09 16.39
CA LEU A 285 4.05 6.82 15.72
C LEU A 285 3.84 5.31 15.66
N ASN A 286 2.71 4.85 16.18
CA ASN A 286 2.37 3.44 16.29
C ASN A 286 1.19 3.12 15.39
N SER A 287 1.46 2.67 14.16
CA SER A 287 0.42 2.15 13.28
C SER A 287 -0.11 0.79 13.79
N ARG A 288 -1.33 0.45 13.43
CA ARG A 288 -1.96 -0.84 13.75
C ARG A 288 -1.98 -1.76 12.54
N PHE A 289 -1.34 -2.90 12.69
CA PHE A 289 -1.31 -4.00 11.75
C PHE A 289 -2.39 -5.01 12.13
N VAL A 290 -3.38 -5.22 11.29
CA VAL A 290 -4.60 -5.98 11.58
C VAL A 290 -4.64 -7.25 10.73
N HIS A 291 -4.97 -8.38 11.34
CA HIS A 291 -5.05 -9.69 10.73
C HIS A 291 -6.47 -10.25 10.78
N PHE A 292 -7.04 -10.54 9.62
CA PHE A 292 -8.34 -11.19 9.47
C PHE A 292 -8.20 -12.61 8.92
N GLY A 293 -9.03 -13.51 9.45
CA GLY A 293 -9.22 -14.87 8.92
C GLY A 293 -10.47 -14.96 8.06
N LEU A 294 -10.34 -15.55 6.87
CA LEU A 294 -11.45 -15.82 5.96
C LEU A 294 -11.52 -17.30 5.63
N GLY A 295 -12.73 -17.86 5.65
CA GLY A 295 -13.01 -19.26 5.35
C GLY A 295 -14.47 -19.44 4.92
N ILE A 296 -15.04 -20.59 5.23
CA ILE A 296 -16.45 -20.91 4.89
C ILE A 296 -17.44 -20.05 5.68
N GLY A 297 -17.03 -19.48 6.83
CA GLY A 297 -17.86 -18.65 7.69
C GLY A 297 -17.73 -17.16 7.41
N LYS A 298 -18.26 -16.35 8.34
CA LYS A 298 -18.04 -14.91 8.30
C LYS A 298 -16.57 -14.60 8.58
N PRO A 299 -16.02 -13.54 7.97
CA PRO A 299 -14.69 -13.03 8.34
C PRO A 299 -14.62 -12.70 9.83
N PHE A 300 -13.44 -12.85 10.42
CA PHE A 300 -13.22 -12.54 11.84
C PHE A 300 -11.83 -11.96 12.06
N LEU A 301 -11.72 -11.07 13.06
CA LEU A 301 -10.45 -10.57 13.53
C LEU A 301 -9.67 -11.71 14.21
N VAL A 302 -8.42 -11.89 13.82
CA VAL A 302 -7.49 -12.87 14.41
C VAL A 302 -6.59 -12.22 15.46
N SER A 303 -5.97 -11.11 15.11
CA SER A 303 -5.04 -10.37 15.97
C SER A 303 -4.81 -8.96 15.46
N GLU A 304 -4.30 -8.09 16.33
CA GLU A 304 -3.72 -6.81 15.98
C GLU A 304 -2.31 -6.73 16.53
N HIS A 305 -1.41 -6.04 15.84
CA HIS A 305 -0.04 -5.86 16.27
C HIS A 305 0.37 -4.40 16.11
N MET A 306 1.28 -3.96 16.98
CA MET A 306 1.86 -2.63 16.90
C MET A 306 2.99 -2.61 15.87
N TYR A 307 2.90 -1.75 14.88
CA TYR A 307 3.95 -1.41 13.94
C TYR A 307 4.50 -0.03 14.30
N VAL A 308 5.81 0.06 14.54
CA VAL A 308 6.45 1.33 14.90
C VAL A 308 7.07 1.93 13.64
N LEU A 309 6.56 3.08 13.22
CA LEU A 309 7.08 3.83 12.09
C LEU A 309 8.50 4.34 12.37
N GLU A 310 9.29 4.57 11.31
CA GLU A 310 10.48 5.42 11.43
C GLU A 310 10.07 6.82 11.90
N PRO A 311 10.97 7.55 12.57
CA PRO A 311 10.68 8.91 12.96
C PRO A 311 10.33 9.79 11.75
N GLU A 312 9.34 10.64 11.92
CA GLU A 312 9.00 11.64 10.91
C GLU A 312 10.15 12.63 10.71
N PRO A 313 10.35 13.14 9.47
CA PRO A 313 11.16 14.32 9.26
C PRO A 313 10.66 15.48 10.13
N ILE A 314 11.59 16.37 10.56
CA ILE A 314 11.25 17.53 11.43
C ILE A 314 10.21 18.43 10.74
N ASP A 315 10.23 18.47 9.42
CA ASP A 315 9.40 19.32 8.56
C ASP A 315 8.61 18.45 7.56
N GLY A 316 8.00 17.35 7.97
CA GLY A 316 7.29 16.47 7.06
C GLY A 316 6.52 15.38 7.78
N GLY A 317 6.16 14.34 7.05
CA GLY A 317 5.46 13.17 7.54
C GLY A 317 6.12 11.87 7.11
N ASN A 318 5.75 10.77 7.76
CA ASN A 318 6.12 9.41 7.38
C ASN A 318 4.92 8.47 7.64
N GLY A 319 4.59 7.62 6.68
CA GLY A 319 3.49 6.68 6.74
C GLY A 319 3.84 5.28 6.25
N LEU A 320 3.10 4.29 6.72
CA LEU A 320 3.13 2.91 6.23
C LEU A 320 2.15 2.77 5.08
N VAL A 321 2.64 2.92 3.86
CA VAL A 321 1.78 2.98 2.67
C VAL A 321 1.51 1.63 2.03
N GLU A 322 2.40 0.63 2.18
CA GLU A 322 2.11 -0.70 1.63
C GLU A 322 2.77 -1.83 2.44
N MET A 323 2.15 -2.99 2.38
CA MET A 323 2.66 -4.25 2.92
C MET A 323 2.50 -5.38 1.91
N LEU A 324 3.49 -6.26 1.83
CA LEU A 324 3.49 -7.40 0.93
C LEU A 324 3.90 -8.67 1.66
N ALA A 325 3.02 -9.66 1.70
CA ALA A 325 3.33 -10.95 2.30
C ALA A 325 4.36 -11.72 1.46
N LEU A 326 5.43 -12.19 2.10
CA LEU A 326 6.46 -12.99 1.45
C LEU A 326 6.20 -14.48 1.58
N ASP A 327 5.60 -14.91 2.70
CA ASP A 327 5.37 -16.31 3.01
C ASP A 327 4.16 -16.54 3.92
N HIS A 328 3.95 -17.79 4.30
CA HIS A 328 2.93 -18.18 5.28
C HIS A 328 3.41 -18.06 6.74
N GLY A 329 4.69 -17.81 6.96
CA GLY A 329 5.35 -17.77 8.28
C GLY A 329 5.19 -16.45 9.01
N GLY A 330 4.65 -15.43 8.37
CA GLY A 330 4.48 -14.10 8.96
C GLY A 330 5.63 -13.13 8.66
N HIS A 331 6.30 -13.34 7.53
CA HIS A 331 7.29 -12.42 6.99
C HIS A 331 6.67 -11.58 5.87
N PHE A 332 6.93 -10.28 5.93
CA PHE A 332 6.41 -9.32 4.94
C PHE A 332 7.51 -8.35 4.53
N LEU A 333 7.31 -7.68 3.41
CA LEU A 333 7.90 -6.38 3.15
C LEU A 333 6.91 -5.31 3.60
N SER A 334 7.41 -4.18 4.06
CA SER A 334 6.64 -2.97 4.28
C SER A 334 7.32 -1.80 3.60
N LEU A 335 6.53 -0.88 3.08
CA LEU A 335 6.97 0.35 2.44
C LEU A 335 6.56 1.52 3.32
N GLU A 336 7.53 2.27 3.83
CA GLU A 336 7.29 3.56 4.47
C GLU A 336 7.65 4.68 3.50
N ARG A 337 6.77 5.67 3.39
CA ARG A 337 6.95 6.85 2.56
C ARG A 337 7.08 8.08 3.46
N ALA A 338 8.17 8.82 3.25
CA ALA A 338 8.43 10.06 3.96
C ALA A 338 8.38 11.26 3.00
N TYR A 339 7.79 12.36 3.45
CA TYR A 339 7.78 13.63 2.76
C TYR A 339 8.57 14.69 3.54
N TYR A 340 9.50 15.36 2.86
CA TYR A 340 10.38 16.42 3.38
C TYR A 340 9.96 17.75 2.78
N ILE A 341 9.24 18.57 3.57
CA ILE A 341 8.63 19.82 3.07
C ILE A 341 9.68 20.82 2.57
N ALA A 342 10.72 21.08 3.37
CA ALA A 342 11.76 22.06 3.01
C ALA A 342 12.54 21.68 1.73
N GLU A 343 12.67 20.39 1.47
CA GLU A 343 13.36 19.86 0.29
C GLU A 343 12.43 19.62 -0.89
N ASN A 344 11.11 19.68 -0.67
CA ASN A 344 10.07 19.23 -1.61
C ASN A 344 10.43 17.88 -2.22
N ARG A 345 10.73 16.92 -1.34
CA ARG A 345 11.27 15.61 -1.70
C ARG A 345 10.47 14.50 -1.02
N LEU A 346 10.18 13.46 -1.78
CA LEU A 346 9.64 12.20 -1.31
C LEU A 346 10.77 11.17 -1.19
N ASN A 347 10.61 10.23 -0.30
CA ASN A 347 11.48 9.07 -0.19
C ASN A 347 10.69 7.85 0.29
N GLY A 348 10.99 6.69 -0.27
CA GLY A 348 10.46 5.41 0.16
C GLY A 348 11.53 4.54 0.81
N LYS A 349 11.17 3.83 1.88
CA LYS A 349 12.03 2.83 2.51
C LYS A 349 11.32 1.49 2.56
N ILE A 350 11.98 0.46 2.05
CA ILE A 350 11.48 -0.91 2.10
C ILE A 350 12.11 -1.61 3.30
N PHE A 351 11.27 -2.13 4.18
CA PHE A 351 11.69 -2.91 5.33
C PHE A 351 11.27 -4.37 5.16
N GLN A 352 12.06 -5.26 5.71
CA GLN A 352 11.61 -6.60 6.04
C GLN A 352 11.03 -6.61 7.44
N ILE A 353 9.84 -7.16 7.60
CA ILE A 353 9.15 -7.26 8.90
C ILE A 353 8.80 -8.71 9.22
N ALA A 354 8.78 -9.02 10.51
CA ALA A 354 8.40 -10.32 11.04
C ALA A 354 7.40 -10.13 12.20
N VAL A 355 6.20 -10.69 12.04
CA VAL A 355 5.13 -10.61 13.05
C VAL A 355 5.38 -11.58 14.21
N GLY A 356 6.20 -12.60 13.97
CA GLY A 356 6.54 -13.59 14.97
C GLY A 356 7.21 -13.01 16.22
N GLY A 357 6.52 -13.14 17.37
CA GLY A 357 6.96 -12.60 18.65
C GLY A 357 6.40 -11.22 19.00
N ALA A 358 5.73 -10.53 18.10
CA ALA A 358 4.94 -9.35 18.40
C ALA A 358 3.75 -9.71 19.32
N ASN A 359 3.41 -8.81 20.24
CA ASN A 359 2.24 -9.01 21.07
C ASN A 359 0.96 -8.74 20.28
N ASP A 360 -0.09 -9.53 20.57
CA ASP A 360 -1.45 -9.19 20.15
C ASP A 360 -1.97 -8.03 21.01
N VAL A 361 -2.29 -6.92 20.36
CA VAL A 361 -2.79 -5.69 20.99
C VAL A 361 -4.28 -5.47 20.72
N SER A 362 -4.99 -6.48 20.21
CA SER A 362 -6.43 -6.38 19.88
C SER A 362 -7.34 -6.04 21.08
N SER A 363 -6.86 -6.23 22.31
CA SER A 363 -7.56 -5.85 23.54
C SER A 363 -7.13 -4.50 24.11
N ILE A 364 -6.26 -3.76 23.41
CA ILE A 364 -5.69 -2.49 23.90
C ILE A 364 -6.34 -1.35 23.11
N ASP A 365 -7.08 -0.51 23.81
CA ASP A 365 -7.84 0.58 23.19
C ASP A 365 -6.93 1.71 22.67
N SER A 366 -5.82 1.99 23.38
CA SER A 366 -4.86 3.02 22.99
C SER A 366 -3.42 2.52 23.03
N LEU A 367 -2.65 2.78 21.98
CA LEU A 367 -1.21 2.53 21.88
C LEU A 367 -0.37 3.78 22.14
N SER A 368 -0.94 4.79 22.80
CA SER A 368 -0.22 6.01 23.19
C SER A 368 0.72 5.79 24.37
N GLY A 369 1.74 6.62 24.53
CA GLY A 369 2.64 6.62 25.66
C GLY A 369 3.74 5.57 25.60
N ASN A 370 4.40 5.37 26.75
CA ASN A 370 5.45 4.38 26.89
C ASN A 370 4.83 3.00 27.18
N LEU A 371 5.00 2.05 26.29
CA LEU A 371 4.44 0.70 26.34
C LEU A 371 5.54 -0.37 26.52
N PRO A 372 6.27 -0.38 27.65
CA PRO A 372 7.49 -1.19 27.82
C PRO A 372 7.25 -2.70 27.80
N ASN A 373 5.99 -3.14 27.98
CA ASN A 373 5.61 -4.56 27.99
C ASN A 373 5.03 -5.04 26.65
N ILE A 374 4.94 -4.16 25.65
CA ILE A 374 4.44 -4.52 24.32
C ILE A 374 5.65 -4.67 23.40
N GLN A 375 5.80 -5.89 22.87
CA GLN A 375 6.77 -6.17 21.81
C GLN A 375 6.12 -5.84 20.47
N PRO A 376 6.61 -4.83 19.72
CA PRO A 376 6.10 -4.51 18.39
C PRO A 376 6.54 -5.55 17.36
N ILE A 377 6.03 -5.42 16.14
CA ILE A 377 6.53 -6.13 14.97
C ILE A 377 8.03 -5.83 14.80
N ALA A 378 8.81 -6.89 14.61
CA ALA A 378 10.23 -6.74 14.33
C ALA A 378 10.43 -6.17 12.90
N LYS A 379 11.27 -5.14 12.76
CA LYS A 379 11.49 -4.41 11.50
C LYS A 379 12.99 -4.26 11.23
N ARG A 380 13.41 -4.42 9.98
CA ARG A 380 14.78 -4.23 9.52
C ARG A 380 14.77 -3.56 8.14
N LEU A 381 15.48 -2.44 7.99
CA LEU A 381 15.67 -1.79 6.69
C LEU A 381 16.29 -2.77 5.69
N LEU A 382 15.65 -2.90 4.54
CA LEU A 382 16.12 -3.72 3.43
C LEU A 382 16.69 -2.86 2.31
N PHE A 383 16.01 -1.75 1.97
CA PHE A 383 16.42 -0.87 0.89
C PHE A 383 15.91 0.56 1.13
N ASP A 384 16.72 1.56 0.86
CA ASP A 384 16.33 2.97 0.83
C ASP A 384 16.29 3.43 -0.63
N LEU A 385 15.11 3.85 -1.12
CA LEU A 385 14.94 4.25 -2.52
C LEU A 385 15.81 5.45 -2.90
N GLN A 386 16.22 6.27 -1.93
CA GLN A 386 17.15 7.38 -2.17
C GLN A 386 18.51 6.90 -2.70
N ASP A 387 18.92 5.67 -2.38
CA ASP A 387 20.19 5.09 -2.84
C ASP A 387 20.19 4.81 -4.36
N LEU A 388 19.03 4.86 -5.03
CA LEU A 388 18.93 4.72 -6.48
C LEU A 388 19.54 5.92 -7.23
N GLY A 389 19.62 7.09 -6.60
CA GLY A 389 20.12 8.32 -7.23
C GLY A 389 19.23 8.86 -8.36
N ILE A 390 18.00 8.41 -8.46
CA ILE A 390 16.93 8.94 -9.33
C ILE A 390 15.92 9.71 -8.51
N ARG A 391 15.07 10.53 -9.16
CA ARG A 391 13.95 11.14 -8.47
C ARG A 391 12.92 10.06 -8.16
N ILE A 392 12.56 9.92 -6.90
CA ILE A 392 11.46 9.09 -6.44
C ILE A 392 10.23 9.97 -6.31
N ASP A 393 9.13 9.53 -6.91
CA ASP A 393 7.81 10.16 -6.73
C ASP A 393 7.07 9.53 -5.54
N ASN A 394 5.80 9.78 -5.38
CA ASN A 394 4.95 9.35 -4.27
C ASN A 394 4.68 7.83 -4.31
N VAL A 395 5.71 7.01 -4.02
CA VAL A 395 5.60 5.55 -4.11
C VAL A 395 4.71 5.02 -3.00
N GLU A 396 3.62 4.34 -3.36
CA GLU A 396 2.61 3.83 -2.44
C GLU A 396 2.31 2.35 -2.63
N GLY A 397 2.29 1.83 -3.87
CA GLY A 397 1.96 0.44 -4.12
C GLY A 397 3.18 -0.46 -4.32
N MET A 398 3.05 -1.74 -3.92
CA MET A 398 4.10 -2.74 -4.04
C MET A 398 3.52 -4.14 -4.26
N THR A 399 4.02 -4.89 -5.27
CA THR A 399 3.59 -6.26 -5.53
C THR A 399 4.73 -7.14 -6.03
N LEU A 400 4.64 -8.45 -5.75
CA LEU A 400 5.42 -9.42 -6.52
C LEU A 400 4.83 -9.55 -7.93
N GLY A 401 5.69 -9.74 -8.91
CA GLY A 401 5.31 -9.99 -10.30
C GLY A 401 5.80 -11.36 -10.80
N PRO A 402 5.91 -11.54 -12.12
CA PRO A 402 6.44 -12.77 -12.71
C PRO A 402 7.91 -12.99 -12.35
N LYS A 403 8.31 -14.26 -12.26
CA LYS A 403 9.70 -14.60 -11.94
C LYS A 403 10.65 -14.30 -13.09
N PHE A 404 11.86 -13.89 -12.72
CA PHE A 404 13.00 -13.81 -13.65
C PHE A 404 13.47 -15.20 -14.07
N ALA A 405 14.23 -15.27 -15.16
CA ALA A 405 14.78 -16.53 -15.69
C ALA A 405 15.69 -17.27 -14.71
N ASP A 406 16.33 -16.57 -13.77
CA ASP A 406 17.17 -17.15 -12.71
C ASP A 406 16.35 -17.66 -11.50
N GLY A 407 15.02 -17.56 -11.56
CA GLY A 407 14.10 -18.01 -10.53
C GLY A 407 13.86 -17.01 -9.40
N SER A 408 14.52 -15.85 -9.41
CA SER A 408 14.22 -14.76 -8.48
C SER A 408 12.85 -14.16 -8.77
N ASP A 409 12.23 -13.57 -7.76
CA ASP A 409 10.96 -12.87 -7.92
C ASP A 409 11.19 -11.45 -8.46
N SER A 410 10.28 -10.93 -9.28
CA SER A 410 10.21 -9.50 -9.52
C SER A 410 9.41 -8.82 -8.41
N LEU A 411 9.88 -7.66 -7.98
CA LEU A 411 9.15 -6.75 -7.11
C LEU A 411 8.91 -5.47 -7.90
N ILE A 412 7.64 -5.05 -7.96
CA ILE A 412 7.21 -3.87 -8.70
C ILE A 412 6.61 -2.88 -7.71
N LEU A 413 7.05 -1.64 -7.78
CA LEU A 413 6.47 -0.53 -7.04
C LEU A 413 5.78 0.41 -8.02
N VAL A 414 4.74 1.10 -7.56
CA VAL A 414 4.05 2.16 -8.30
C VAL A 414 3.94 3.41 -7.44
N SER A 415 4.06 4.59 -8.07
CA SER A 415 3.80 5.86 -7.41
C SER A 415 2.44 6.42 -7.80
N ASP A 416 1.80 7.07 -6.84
CA ASP A 416 0.67 7.93 -7.04
C ASP A 416 1.11 9.30 -7.56
N ASP A 417 0.42 9.84 -8.58
CA ASP A 417 0.65 11.18 -9.13
C ASP A 417 -0.26 12.25 -8.52
N ASN A 418 -1.12 11.86 -7.55
CA ASN A 418 -2.09 12.75 -6.89
C ASN A 418 -2.91 13.58 -7.90
N PHE A 419 -3.14 13.06 -9.10
CA PHE A 419 -3.75 13.82 -10.21
C PHE A 419 -3.08 15.19 -10.46
N ASN A 420 -1.78 15.31 -10.17
CA ASN A 420 -1.02 16.55 -10.16
C ASN A 420 0.04 16.56 -11.26
N ASP A 421 0.01 17.56 -12.13
CA ASP A 421 0.94 17.71 -13.28
C ASP A 421 2.43 17.79 -12.90
N ARG A 422 2.77 17.91 -11.60
CA ARG A 422 4.16 17.95 -11.10
C ARG A 422 4.69 16.60 -10.67
N GLN A 423 3.80 15.61 -10.52
CA GLN A 423 4.09 14.25 -10.15
C GLN A 423 3.88 13.33 -11.35
N VAL A 424 4.36 12.12 -11.27
CA VAL A 424 4.27 11.13 -12.34
C VAL A 424 3.89 9.77 -11.76
N THR A 425 3.12 9.00 -12.50
CA THR A 425 2.94 7.58 -12.20
C THR A 425 4.20 6.83 -12.63
N GLN A 426 5.07 6.54 -11.66
CA GLN A 426 6.38 5.90 -11.80
C GLN A 426 6.28 4.43 -11.39
N PHE A 427 6.84 3.53 -12.20
CA PHE A 427 7.00 2.12 -11.87
C PHE A 427 8.48 1.83 -11.66
N LEU A 428 8.81 1.13 -10.56
CA LEU A 428 10.17 0.68 -10.27
C LEU A 428 10.19 -0.85 -10.25
N LEU A 429 11.15 -1.43 -10.96
CA LEU A 429 11.35 -2.88 -11.03
C LEU A 429 12.59 -3.28 -10.24
N PHE A 430 12.41 -4.24 -9.35
CA PHE A 430 13.49 -4.84 -8.60
C PHE A 430 13.51 -6.36 -8.79
N LYS A 431 14.69 -6.93 -8.68
CA LYS A 431 14.89 -8.36 -8.50
C LYS A 431 14.97 -8.68 -7.00
N LEU A 432 14.06 -9.53 -6.53
CA LEU A 432 14.01 -9.99 -5.14
C LEU A 432 14.56 -11.42 -5.06
N LYS A 433 15.60 -11.60 -4.26
CA LYS A 433 16.20 -12.90 -3.99
C LYS A 433 15.96 -13.29 -2.54
N MET A 434 15.36 -14.46 -2.33
CA MET A 434 15.23 -15.11 -1.03
C MET A 434 16.19 -16.30 -0.95
N SER A 435 17.02 -16.40 0.13
CA SER A 435 18.06 -17.43 0.24
C SER A 435 18.12 -18.05 1.64
#